data_b67dbe1ec5265a3e4a1b9882b32ec27c
#
_entry.id   b67dbe1ec5265a3e4a1b9882b32ec27c
#
_cell.length_a   1.000
_cell.length_b   1.000
_cell.length_c   1.000
_cell.angle_alpha   90.00
_cell.angle_beta   90.00
_cell.angle_gamma   90.00
#
_symmetry.space_group_name_H-M   'P 1'
#
loop_
_entity.id
_entity.type
_entity.pdbx_description
1 polymer ?
#
loop_
_entity_poly.entity_id
_entity_poly.type
_entity_poly.pdbx_seq_one_letter_code
_entity_poly.pdbx_strand_id
1 'polypeptide(L)'
;MRIKALKTTIKLILKRGTIISVFFLLLPHKTTTQHMNTITTTNFNFPNQKSVYRGKVREVYNINDDLLIMVATDRLSAFDVVLPKGIPYKGQILNQIATKFMELTSDIVPNWLVATPDPNVAVGHLCEPFKVEMVIRGYLSGHSAREYAAGRRLLCGVEMPEGLKENDQFPTPIITPTTKADNGSHDEDISREAILANGIVTEADYVILEKYTRALYQRGTEIAASRGLILVDTKYEFGKTKDGQIVLIDEIHTPDSSRYFYAEGYQERQNNNEEQKQLSKEFVRRWLIENGFQGKEGQQIPNMTDEYIETVSERYIELFENIIGESFVKADITNIQERIEKNVMRYLENR
;
A
#
# COMPACT_ATOMS: atom_id res chain seq x y z
N MET A 1 -37.20 -25.12 18.09
CA MET A 1 -37.60 -23.74 17.75
C MET A 1 -37.78 -23.65 16.24
N ARG A 2 -38.98 -23.42 15.75
CA ARG A 2 -39.30 -23.48 14.31
C ARG A 2 -38.94 -22.15 13.64
N ILE A 3 -38.02 -22.17 12.68
CA ILE A 3 -37.66 -21.02 11.85
C ILE A 3 -38.77 -20.78 10.82
N LYS A 4 -39.44 -19.62 10.91
CA LYS A 4 -40.40 -19.15 9.91
C LYS A 4 -39.66 -18.69 8.66
N ALA A 5 -39.79 -19.38 7.54
CA ALA A 5 -39.35 -18.93 6.25
C ALA A 5 -40.18 -17.71 5.79
N LEU A 6 -39.56 -16.59 5.54
CA LEU A 6 -40.18 -15.43 4.90
C LEU A 6 -40.41 -15.74 3.42
N LYS A 7 -41.64 -15.81 2.97
CA LYS A 7 -42.03 -15.94 1.57
C LYS A 7 -42.30 -14.56 1.01
N THR A 8 -41.44 -14.07 0.11
CA THR A 8 -41.70 -12.84 -0.64
C THR A 8 -42.25 -13.21 -2.02
N THR A 9 -43.46 -12.80 -2.31
CA THR A 9 -44.11 -13.02 -3.61
C THR A 9 -44.05 -11.73 -4.42
N ILE A 10 -43.36 -11.76 -5.57
CA ILE A 10 -43.39 -10.65 -6.54
C ILE A 10 -44.42 -10.99 -7.62
N LYS A 11 -45.48 -10.16 -7.75
CA LYS A 11 -46.47 -10.24 -8.83
C LYS A 11 -46.03 -9.43 -10.03
N LEU A 12 -45.75 -10.12 -11.12
CA LEU A 12 -45.56 -9.47 -12.43
C LEU A 12 -46.89 -9.49 -13.20
N ILE A 13 -47.42 -8.34 -13.59
CA ILE A 13 -48.64 -8.24 -14.40
C ILE A 13 -48.22 -8.16 -15.87
N LEU A 14 -48.46 -9.23 -16.64
CA LEU A 14 -48.31 -9.20 -18.09
C LEU A 14 -49.67 -8.88 -18.76
N LYS A 15 -49.64 -7.99 -19.74
CA LYS A 15 -50.79 -7.59 -20.56
C LYS A 15 -51.33 -8.82 -21.36
N ARG A 16 -52.21 -9.59 -20.79
CA ARG A 16 -53.14 -10.54 -21.36
C ARG A 16 -53.49 -11.63 -20.31
N GLY A 17 -54.24 -11.25 -19.32
CA GLY A 17 -55.08 -12.17 -18.52
C GLY A 17 -54.53 -13.46 -17.90
N THR A 18 -53.24 -13.74 -18.00
CA THR A 18 -52.66 -14.99 -17.46
C THR A 18 -51.69 -14.64 -16.34
N ILE A 19 -51.97 -15.05 -15.13
CA ILE A 19 -51.10 -14.92 -13.96
C ILE A 19 -50.20 -16.16 -13.90
N ILE A 20 -48.90 -15.95 -14.21
CA ILE A 20 -47.89 -16.98 -13.96
C ILE A 20 -47.22 -16.65 -12.62
N SER A 21 -47.42 -17.49 -11.63
CA SER A 21 -46.70 -17.40 -10.36
C SER A 21 -45.38 -18.16 -10.48
N VAL A 22 -44.28 -17.38 -10.57
CA VAL A 22 -42.93 -17.95 -10.51
C VAL A 22 -42.51 -17.99 -9.06
N PHE A 23 -42.39 -19.18 -8.50
CA PHE A 23 -41.80 -19.38 -7.18
C PHE A 23 -40.29 -19.41 -7.32
N PHE A 24 -39.61 -18.32 -6.90
CA PHE A 24 -38.19 -18.40 -6.63
C PHE A 24 -37.96 -19.01 -5.23
N LEU A 25 -37.49 -20.24 -5.22
CA LEU A 25 -36.93 -20.82 -3.99
C LEU A 25 -35.56 -20.15 -3.75
N LEU A 26 -35.55 -19.16 -2.88
CA LEU A 26 -34.29 -18.70 -2.29
C LEU A 26 -33.80 -19.83 -1.36
N LEU A 27 -32.97 -20.70 -1.88
CA LEU A 27 -32.17 -21.59 -1.05
C LEU A 27 -31.30 -20.65 -0.16
N PRO A 28 -31.26 -20.91 1.16
CA PRO A 28 -30.33 -20.19 1.98
C PRO A 28 -28.92 -20.49 1.42
N HIS A 29 -28.25 -19.48 0.88
CA HIS A 29 -26.82 -19.55 0.71
C HIS A 29 -26.28 -19.86 2.11
N LYS A 30 -25.86 -21.09 2.32
CA LYS A 30 -24.92 -21.41 3.36
C LYS A 30 -23.63 -20.68 2.97
N THR A 31 -23.49 -19.44 3.40
CA THR A 31 -22.18 -18.85 3.58
C THR A 31 -21.48 -19.71 4.64
N THR A 32 -20.87 -20.79 4.21
CA THR A 32 -19.72 -21.32 4.94
C THR A 32 -18.75 -20.15 4.94
N THR A 33 -18.62 -19.47 6.05
CA THR A 33 -17.51 -18.58 6.35
C THR A 33 -16.26 -19.45 6.23
N GLN A 34 -15.73 -19.54 5.02
CA GLN A 34 -14.45 -20.14 4.79
C GLN A 34 -13.47 -19.17 5.47
N HIS A 35 -12.95 -19.56 6.61
CA HIS A 35 -11.86 -18.81 7.26
C HIS A 35 -10.77 -18.62 6.21
N MET A 36 -10.68 -17.42 5.65
CA MET A 36 -9.65 -17.13 4.67
C MET A 36 -8.31 -17.09 5.42
N ASN A 37 -7.44 -18.04 5.09
CA ASN A 37 -6.12 -18.09 5.69
C ASN A 37 -5.32 -16.83 5.33
N THR A 38 -4.57 -16.33 6.30
CA THR A 38 -3.70 -15.18 6.14
C THR A 38 -2.31 -15.51 6.66
N ILE A 39 -1.28 -14.89 6.09
CA ILE A 39 0.08 -14.97 6.59
C ILE A 39 0.41 -13.69 7.37
N THR A 40 0.47 -13.81 8.68
CA THR A 40 0.80 -12.69 9.58
C THR A 40 2.17 -12.80 10.20
N THR A 41 2.75 -13.99 10.22
CA THR A 41 4.12 -14.27 10.69
C THR A 41 4.73 -15.35 9.82
N THR A 42 6.05 -15.34 9.69
CA THR A 42 6.80 -16.40 9.02
C THR A 42 7.88 -16.95 9.94
N ASN A 43 8.25 -18.21 9.72
CA ASN A 43 9.32 -18.86 10.48
C ASN A 43 10.12 -19.79 9.56
N PHE A 44 10.64 -19.22 8.48
CA PHE A 44 11.44 -19.95 7.50
C PHE A 44 12.89 -20.08 7.98
N ASN A 45 13.53 -21.15 7.53
CA ASN A 45 14.95 -21.40 7.73
C ASN A 45 15.60 -21.67 6.37
N PHE A 46 15.94 -20.61 5.66
CA PHE A 46 16.54 -20.73 4.35
C PHE A 46 18.03 -21.06 4.41
N PRO A 47 18.59 -21.78 3.40
CA PRO A 47 20.01 -22.01 3.31
C PRO A 47 20.81 -20.70 3.37
N ASN A 48 21.88 -20.69 4.18
CA ASN A 48 22.76 -19.53 4.37
C ASN A 48 22.09 -18.27 4.96
N GLN A 49 20.93 -18.42 5.57
CA GLN A 49 20.27 -17.33 6.28
C GLN A 49 21.15 -16.83 7.43
N LYS A 50 21.37 -15.51 7.46
CA LYS A 50 22.14 -14.81 8.52
C LYS A 50 21.25 -14.21 9.59
N SER A 51 20.16 -13.60 9.17
CA SER A 51 19.24 -12.90 10.07
C SER A 51 17.85 -12.81 9.45
N VAL A 52 16.88 -12.46 10.28
CA VAL A 52 15.53 -12.06 9.87
C VAL A 52 15.15 -10.78 10.59
N TYR A 53 14.68 -9.80 9.82
CA TYR A 53 14.05 -8.58 10.32
C TYR A 53 12.54 -8.67 10.15
N ARG A 54 11.79 -8.39 11.23
CA ARG A 54 10.32 -8.39 11.22
C ARG A 54 9.81 -6.98 11.31
N GLY A 55 9.44 -6.42 10.15
CA GLY A 55 8.82 -5.11 10.04
C GLY A 55 7.32 -5.14 10.32
N LYS A 56 6.65 -3.96 10.21
CA LYS A 56 5.20 -3.82 10.46
C LYS A 56 4.34 -4.69 9.51
N VAL A 57 4.75 -4.86 8.24
CA VAL A 57 3.99 -5.58 7.21
C VAL A 57 4.82 -6.55 6.37
N ARG A 58 6.14 -6.55 6.54
CA ARG A 58 7.08 -7.42 5.80
C ARG A 58 8.03 -8.12 6.75
N GLU A 59 8.50 -9.29 6.33
CA GLU A 59 9.61 -9.99 6.99
C GLU A 59 10.74 -10.18 5.98
N VAL A 60 11.95 -9.81 6.37
CA VAL A 60 13.10 -9.72 5.48
C VAL A 60 14.19 -10.65 5.97
N TYR A 61 14.53 -11.63 5.17
CA TYR A 61 15.56 -12.63 5.42
C TYR A 61 16.83 -12.25 4.69
N ASN A 62 17.93 -12.09 5.42
CA ASN A 62 19.26 -11.84 4.84
C ASN A 62 19.92 -13.18 4.51
N ILE A 63 20.33 -13.35 3.26
CA ILE A 63 21.00 -14.55 2.76
C ILE A 63 22.44 -14.19 2.35
N ASN A 64 23.40 -14.74 3.08
CA ASN A 64 24.85 -14.57 2.82
C ASN A 64 25.36 -13.12 2.77
N ASP A 65 24.65 -12.17 3.38
CA ASP A 65 24.97 -10.73 3.25
C ASP A 65 25.08 -10.25 1.79
N ASP A 66 24.28 -10.85 0.91
CA ASP A 66 24.24 -10.55 -0.51
C ASP A 66 22.81 -10.34 -1.02
N LEU A 67 21.90 -11.19 -0.59
CA LEU A 67 20.49 -11.14 -0.97
C LEU A 67 19.59 -10.89 0.22
N LEU A 68 18.48 -10.23 -0.07
CA LEU A 68 17.31 -10.17 0.80
C LEU A 68 16.16 -10.97 0.17
N ILE A 69 15.49 -11.79 0.98
CA ILE A 69 14.20 -12.38 0.66
C ILE A 69 13.17 -11.63 1.48
N MET A 70 12.34 -10.84 0.81
CA MET A 70 11.29 -10.03 1.45
C MET A 70 9.95 -10.71 1.26
N VAL A 71 9.33 -11.11 2.37
CA VAL A 71 8.00 -11.70 2.41
C VAL A 71 6.98 -10.63 2.80
N ALA A 72 6.12 -10.26 1.87
CA ALA A 72 4.99 -9.39 2.14
C ALA A 72 3.89 -10.19 2.86
N THR A 73 3.63 -9.82 4.11
CA THR A 73 2.60 -10.47 4.93
C THR A 73 1.23 -9.80 4.75
N ASP A 74 0.20 -10.48 5.23
CA ASP A 74 -1.16 -9.96 5.23
C ASP A 74 -1.46 -9.02 6.40
N ARG A 75 -0.43 -8.67 7.20
CA ARG A 75 -0.57 -7.67 8.27
C ARG A 75 -0.96 -6.32 7.69
N LEU A 76 -1.83 -5.63 8.38
CA LEU A 76 -2.21 -4.25 8.10
C LEU A 76 -1.74 -3.36 9.25
N SER A 77 -1.03 -2.29 8.93
CA SER A 77 -0.61 -1.29 9.90
C SER A 77 -1.28 0.05 9.61
N ALA A 78 -1.87 0.65 10.63
CA ALA A 78 -2.46 1.99 10.58
C ALA A 78 -2.12 2.74 11.87
N PHE A 79 -1.82 4.03 11.79
CA PHE A 79 -1.36 4.84 12.93
C PHE A 79 -0.16 4.22 13.67
N ASP A 80 0.78 3.64 12.92
CA ASP A 80 1.95 2.91 13.41
C ASP A 80 1.66 1.64 14.24
N VAL A 81 0.40 1.25 14.34
CA VAL A 81 -0.04 0.05 15.05
C VAL A 81 -0.36 -1.05 14.03
N VAL A 82 0.19 -2.26 14.26
CA VAL A 82 -0.18 -3.45 13.50
C VAL A 82 -1.52 -3.95 14.01
N LEU A 83 -2.50 -4.07 13.13
CA LEU A 83 -3.85 -4.54 13.49
C LEU A 83 -3.86 -6.04 13.76
N PRO A 84 -4.76 -6.53 14.64
CA PRO A 84 -4.69 -7.89 15.18
C PRO A 84 -5.03 -8.99 14.17
N LYS A 85 -5.72 -8.67 13.09
CA LYS A 85 -6.10 -9.63 12.06
C LYS A 85 -5.43 -9.28 10.72
N GLY A 86 -4.98 -10.30 9.98
CA GLY A 86 -4.48 -10.17 8.62
C GLY A 86 -5.61 -9.95 7.61
N ILE A 87 -5.28 -9.29 6.51
CA ILE A 87 -6.19 -9.06 5.38
C ILE A 87 -5.82 -10.04 4.28
N PRO A 88 -6.70 -10.98 3.91
CA PRO A 88 -6.43 -11.97 2.88
C PRO A 88 -5.93 -11.34 1.57
N TYR A 89 -4.90 -11.94 0.98
CA TYR A 89 -4.25 -11.49 -0.26
C TYR A 89 -3.51 -10.15 -0.19
N LYS A 90 -3.54 -9.40 0.93
CA LYS A 90 -2.89 -8.08 1.00
C LYS A 90 -1.40 -8.17 0.68
N GLY A 91 -0.69 -9.13 1.25
CA GLY A 91 0.73 -9.35 0.97
C GLY A 91 1.01 -9.63 -0.50
N GLN A 92 0.21 -10.49 -1.13
CA GLN A 92 0.30 -10.77 -2.56
C GLN A 92 0.10 -9.50 -3.39
N ILE A 93 -0.94 -8.72 -3.09
CA ILE A 93 -1.29 -7.49 -3.81
C ILE A 93 -0.14 -6.48 -3.74
N LEU A 94 0.37 -6.21 -2.54
CA LEU A 94 1.47 -5.25 -2.37
C LEU A 94 2.73 -5.68 -3.10
N ASN A 95 3.10 -6.96 -2.98
CA ASN A 95 4.28 -7.49 -3.66
C ASN A 95 4.16 -7.39 -5.18
N GLN A 96 3.03 -7.79 -5.74
CA GLN A 96 2.81 -7.77 -7.19
C GLN A 96 2.72 -6.34 -7.76
N ILE A 97 2.11 -5.39 -7.05
CA ILE A 97 2.11 -3.98 -7.47
C ILE A 97 3.54 -3.45 -7.44
N ALA A 98 4.28 -3.63 -6.34
CA ALA A 98 5.64 -3.13 -6.21
C ALA A 98 6.56 -3.68 -7.31
N THR A 99 6.54 -4.99 -7.54
CA THR A 99 7.38 -5.64 -8.55
C THR A 99 7.04 -5.19 -9.96
N LYS A 100 5.76 -5.05 -10.29
CA LYS A 100 5.31 -4.53 -11.60
C LYS A 100 5.80 -3.10 -11.84
N PHE A 101 5.70 -2.22 -10.85
CA PHE A 101 6.19 -0.86 -10.99
C PHE A 101 7.72 -0.77 -11.01
N MET A 102 8.43 -1.63 -10.30
CA MET A 102 9.90 -1.73 -10.42
C MET A 102 10.32 -2.10 -11.85
N GLU A 103 9.58 -3.01 -12.50
CA GLU A 103 9.79 -3.33 -13.92
C GLU A 103 9.50 -2.12 -14.83
N LEU A 104 8.35 -1.46 -14.64
CA LEU A 104 7.89 -0.33 -15.46
C LEU A 104 8.72 0.97 -15.30
N THR A 105 9.58 1.01 -14.31
CA THR A 105 10.46 2.16 -14.01
C THR A 105 11.95 1.84 -14.09
N SER A 106 12.31 0.61 -14.48
CA SER A 106 13.70 0.14 -14.53
C SER A 106 14.57 0.89 -15.53
N ASP A 107 13.97 1.50 -16.55
CA ASP A 107 14.62 2.38 -17.52
C ASP A 107 14.96 3.77 -16.94
N ILE A 108 14.37 4.15 -15.80
CA ILE A 108 14.55 5.44 -15.15
C ILE A 108 15.50 5.32 -13.96
N VAL A 109 15.26 4.35 -13.08
CA VAL A 109 15.99 4.15 -11.84
C VAL A 109 16.28 2.66 -11.67
N PRO A 110 17.53 2.26 -11.49
CA PRO A 110 17.84 0.88 -11.13
C PRO A 110 17.19 0.55 -9.78
N ASN A 111 16.82 -0.71 -9.59
CA ASN A 111 16.18 -1.13 -8.35
C ASN A 111 16.80 -2.40 -7.78
N TRP A 112 16.48 -2.73 -6.55
CA TRP A 112 17.04 -3.85 -5.80
C TRP A 112 16.54 -5.22 -6.24
N LEU A 113 15.43 -5.30 -7.00
CA LEU A 113 14.72 -6.53 -7.33
C LEU A 113 15.54 -7.43 -8.28
N VAL A 114 15.61 -8.71 -7.94
CA VAL A 114 16.25 -9.77 -8.77
C VAL A 114 15.22 -10.79 -9.25
N ALA A 115 14.28 -11.22 -8.38
CA ALA A 115 13.29 -12.24 -8.71
C ALA A 115 12.04 -12.15 -7.82
N THR A 116 10.97 -12.79 -8.29
CA THR A 116 9.71 -12.94 -7.54
C THR A 116 9.29 -14.42 -7.55
N PRO A 117 9.94 -15.26 -6.73
CA PRO A 117 9.69 -16.71 -6.77
C PRO A 117 8.29 -17.12 -6.30
N ASP A 118 7.62 -16.28 -5.51
CA ASP A 118 6.25 -16.49 -5.03
C ASP A 118 5.45 -15.18 -5.12
N PRO A 119 4.13 -15.22 -5.30
CA PRO A 119 3.29 -14.02 -5.33
C PRO A 119 3.45 -13.08 -4.13
N ASN A 120 3.85 -13.61 -2.97
CA ASN A 120 4.10 -12.84 -1.75
C ASN A 120 5.58 -12.47 -1.53
N VAL A 121 6.50 -12.86 -2.44
CA VAL A 121 7.94 -12.78 -2.18
C VAL A 121 8.68 -12.02 -3.28
N ALA A 122 9.44 -11.02 -2.87
CA ALA A 122 10.49 -10.40 -3.69
C ALA A 122 11.86 -10.83 -3.17
N VAL A 123 12.76 -11.14 -4.08
CA VAL A 123 14.19 -11.39 -3.81
C VAL A 123 14.98 -10.29 -4.48
N GLY A 124 15.91 -9.70 -3.77
CA GLY A 124 16.73 -8.62 -4.31
C GLY A 124 18.08 -8.50 -3.63
N HIS A 125 18.90 -7.60 -4.15
CA HIS A 125 20.22 -7.31 -3.59
C HIS A 125 20.11 -6.68 -2.20
N LEU A 126 21.01 -7.09 -1.30
CA LEU A 126 21.20 -6.36 -0.05
C LEU A 126 21.84 -5.00 -0.37
N CYS A 127 21.10 -3.96 -0.03
CA CYS A 127 21.54 -2.57 -0.18
C CYS A 127 21.64 -1.91 1.18
N GLU A 128 22.53 -0.93 1.33
CA GLU A 128 22.60 -0.05 2.49
C GLU A 128 21.54 1.05 2.35
N PRO A 129 20.46 1.07 3.16
CA PRO A 129 19.39 2.05 2.99
C PRO A 129 19.82 3.45 3.44
N PHE A 130 19.42 4.46 2.70
CA PHE A 130 19.46 5.84 3.19
C PHE A 130 18.48 6.00 4.36
N LYS A 131 18.87 6.79 5.36
CA LYS A 131 18.06 7.07 6.56
C LYS A 131 17.03 8.16 6.34
N VAL A 132 16.50 8.27 5.12
CA VAL A 132 15.46 9.21 4.72
C VAL A 132 14.45 8.51 3.81
N GLU A 133 13.19 8.87 3.96
CA GLU A 133 12.13 8.55 3.03
C GLU A 133 11.85 9.78 2.16
N MET A 134 11.85 9.60 0.84
CA MET A 134 11.60 10.67 -0.11
C MET A 134 10.11 10.72 -0.43
N VAL A 135 9.37 11.57 0.29
CA VAL A 135 7.93 11.79 0.07
C VAL A 135 7.75 12.89 -0.96
N ILE A 136 6.99 12.60 -2.02
CA ILE A 136 6.62 13.58 -3.04
C ILE A 136 5.11 13.75 -3.10
N ARG A 137 4.64 14.99 -3.19
CA ARG A 137 3.22 15.35 -3.17
C ARG A 137 2.87 16.23 -4.36
N GLY A 138 1.95 15.76 -5.17
CA GLY A 138 1.34 16.56 -6.24
C GLY A 138 0.10 17.32 -5.79
N TYR A 139 -0.46 16.95 -4.64
CA TYR A 139 -1.73 17.48 -4.12
C TYR A 139 -1.62 17.72 -2.61
N LEU A 140 -2.34 18.74 -2.14
CA LEU A 140 -2.46 19.07 -0.72
C LEU A 140 -3.39 18.06 -0.01
N SER A 141 -2.86 16.93 0.41
CA SER A 141 -3.67 15.85 0.99
C SER A 141 -2.98 15.20 2.20
N GLY A 142 -3.76 14.56 3.06
CA GLY A 142 -3.26 13.81 4.21
C GLY A 142 -2.46 14.68 5.19
N HIS A 143 -1.17 14.32 5.44
CA HIS A 143 -0.35 15.06 6.40
C HIS A 143 -0.18 16.54 6.01
N SER A 144 0.17 16.83 4.77
CA SER A 144 0.34 18.21 4.31
C SER A 144 -0.93 19.05 4.45
N ALA A 145 -2.10 18.45 4.20
CA ALA A 145 -3.39 19.14 4.38
C ALA A 145 -3.67 19.46 5.85
N ARG A 146 -3.37 18.54 6.77
CA ARG A 146 -3.51 18.78 8.22
C ARG A 146 -2.59 19.90 8.70
N GLU A 147 -1.33 19.92 8.25
CA GLU A 147 -0.37 20.97 8.57
C GLU A 147 -0.82 22.33 8.02
N TYR A 148 -1.32 22.32 6.78
CA TYR A 148 -1.85 23.53 6.14
C TYR A 148 -3.09 24.07 6.86
N ALA A 149 -4.03 23.20 7.25
CA ALA A 149 -5.22 23.56 8.03
C ALA A 149 -4.85 24.09 9.44
N ALA A 150 -3.74 23.61 10.02
CA ALA A 150 -3.17 24.14 11.28
C ALA A 150 -2.48 25.50 11.12
N GLY A 151 -2.50 26.10 9.91
CA GLY A 151 -1.91 27.41 9.62
C GLY A 151 -0.45 27.37 9.16
N ARG A 152 0.16 26.20 9.06
CA ARG A 152 1.54 26.08 8.54
C ARG A 152 1.58 26.26 7.03
N ARG A 153 2.56 27.02 6.54
CA ARG A 153 2.81 27.27 5.12
C ARG A 153 4.18 26.81 4.67
N LEU A 154 4.96 26.30 5.61
CA LEU A 154 6.30 25.74 5.37
C LEU A 154 6.28 24.29 5.86
N LEU A 155 6.55 23.34 4.95
CA LEU A 155 6.64 21.91 5.25
C LEU A 155 7.98 21.36 4.74
N CYS A 156 8.79 20.78 5.60
CA CYS A 156 10.12 20.26 5.27
C CYS A 156 10.99 21.30 4.50
N GLY A 157 10.90 22.59 4.83
CA GLY A 157 11.61 23.67 4.14
C GLY A 157 10.99 24.13 2.82
N VAL A 158 9.85 23.56 2.40
CA VAL A 158 9.16 23.92 1.16
C VAL A 158 7.92 24.76 1.46
N GLU A 159 7.80 25.93 0.80
CA GLU A 159 6.63 26.79 0.92
C GLU A 159 5.41 26.18 0.20
N MET A 160 4.28 26.17 0.89
CA MET A 160 2.98 25.81 0.32
C MET A 160 2.22 27.10 -0.04
N PRO A 161 1.73 27.24 -1.29
CA PRO A 161 1.01 28.42 -1.73
C PRO A 161 -0.22 28.74 -0.86
N GLU A 162 -0.53 30.04 -0.70
CA GLU A 162 -1.75 30.47 -0.03
C GLU A 162 -3.01 30.17 -0.86
N GLY A 163 -4.13 30.01 -0.17
CA GLY A 163 -5.45 29.86 -0.79
C GLY A 163 -5.79 28.46 -1.29
N LEU A 164 -4.93 27.46 -1.03
CA LEU A 164 -5.21 26.05 -1.36
C LEU A 164 -6.27 25.48 -0.40
N LYS A 165 -7.10 24.60 -0.94
CA LYS A 165 -8.00 23.73 -0.19
C LYS A 165 -7.44 22.31 -0.13
N GLU A 166 -7.91 21.52 0.82
CA GLU A 166 -7.57 20.09 0.87
C GLU A 166 -7.86 19.43 -0.48
N ASN A 167 -6.93 18.60 -0.92
CA ASN A 167 -6.91 17.90 -2.21
C ASN A 167 -6.71 18.78 -3.45
N ASP A 168 -6.42 20.08 -3.32
CA ASP A 168 -5.97 20.88 -4.45
C ASP A 168 -4.61 20.42 -4.96
N GLN A 169 -4.43 20.53 -6.27
CA GLN A 169 -3.16 20.24 -6.91
C GLN A 169 -2.14 21.35 -6.61
N PHE A 170 -0.93 20.98 -6.23
CA PHE A 170 0.18 21.93 -6.18
C PHE A 170 0.58 22.39 -7.58
N PRO A 171 0.99 23.66 -7.77
CA PRO A 171 1.50 24.14 -9.06
C PRO A 171 2.68 23.30 -9.59
N THR A 172 3.50 22.79 -8.68
CA THR A 172 4.60 21.86 -8.93
C THR A 172 4.64 20.87 -7.77
N PRO A 173 4.83 19.57 -8.04
CA PRO A 173 4.97 18.58 -6.96
C PRO A 173 6.11 18.95 -6.00
N ILE A 174 5.81 18.90 -4.70
CA ILE A 174 6.76 19.23 -3.63
C ILE A 174 7.35 17.95 -3.02
N ILE A 175 8.63 18.00 -2.65
CA ILE A 175 9.31 16.93 -1.93
C ILE A 175 9.40 17.30 -0.46
N THR A 176 8.86 16.46 0.41
CA THR A 176 8.77 16.66 1.85
C THR A 176 9.33 15.42 2.56
N PRO A 177 10.65 15.31 2.71
CA PRO A 177 11.26 14.10 3.25
C PRO A 177 10.91 13.87 4.72
N THR A 178 10.99 12.59 5.13
CA THR A 178 10.98 12.23 6.55
C THR A 178 12.25 11.47 6.91
N THR A 179 12.65 11.54 8.17
CA THR A 179 13.68 10.64 8.70
C THR A 179 13.14 9.22 8.69
N LYS A 180 14.01 8.24 8.54
CA LYS A 180 13.68 6.85 8.78
C LYS A 180 14.15 6.50 10.19
N ALA A 181 13.20 6.53 11.12
CA ALA A 181 13.48 6.29 12.53
C ALA A 181 13.94 4.83 12.79
N ASP A 182 14.83 4.68 13.76
CA ASP A 182 15.15 3.35 14.28
C ASP A 182 13.94 2.76 15.03
N ASN A 183 13.91 1.42 15.19
CA ASN A 183 12.78 0.69 15.76
C ASN A 183 12.21 1.33 17.03
N GLY A 184 10.94 1.70 17.00
CA GLY A 184 10.19 2.24 18.14
C GLY A 184 10.03 3.76 18.17
N SER A 185 10.64 4.50 17.25
CA SER A 185 10.43 5.93 17.05
C SER A 185 9.54 6.21 15.84
N HIS A 186 8.96 7.40 15.75
CA HIS A 186 8.18 7.83 14.60
C HIS A 186 9.07 8.54 13.59
N ASP A 187 8.74 8.39 12.31
CA ASP A 187 9.36 9.16 11.24
C ASP A 187 8.98 10.65 11.40
N GLU A 188 9.96 11.54 11.30
CA GLU A 188 9.77 12.97 11.50
C GLU A 188 10.03 13.75 10.21
N ASP A 189 9.23 14.79 9.99
CA ASP A 189 9.45 15.73 8.88
C ASP A 189 10.84 16.36 9.00
N ILE A 190 11.59 16.39 7.91
CA ILE A 190 12.93 16.95 7.87
C ILE A 190 13.15 17.73 6.57
N SER A 191 13.80 18.89 6.63
CA SER A 191 14.14 19.63 5.42
C SER A 191 15.42 19.10 4.76
N ARG A 192 15.57 19.41 3.46
CA ARG A 192 16.82 19.16 2.73
C ARG A 192 18.03 19.72 3.47
N GLU A 193 17.93 20.96 3.91
CA GLU A 193 19.01 21.66 4.60
C GLU A 193 19.42 20.92 5.89
N ALA A 194 18.43 20.45 6.66
CA ALA A 194 18.69 19.69 7.87
C ALA A 194 19.27 18.30 7.57
N ILE A 195 18.82 17.62 6.53
CA ILE A 195 19.39 16.32 6.07
C ILE A 195 20.89 16.50 5.78
N LEU A 196 21.26 17.54 5.05
CA LEU A 196 22.65 17.83 4.67
C LEU A 196 23.48 18.29 5.88
N ALA A 197 22.95 19.22 6.67
CA ALA A 197 23.63 19.75 7.85
C ALA A 197 23.92 18.68 8.91
N ASN A 198 23.01 17.73 9.08
CA ASN A 198 23.16 16.61 10.01
C ASN A 198 23.98 15.44 9.43
N GLY A 199 24.44 15.54 8.18
CA GLY A 199 25.23 14.49 7.51
C GLY A 199 24.47 13.17 7.29
N ILE A 200 23.12 13.21 7.25
CA ILE A 200 22.30 12.02 7.05
C ILE A 200 22.47 11.50 5.62
N VAL A 201 22.54 12.40 4.64
CA VAL A 201 22.83 12.11 3.24
C VAL A 201 23.83 13.16 2.73
N THR A 202 24.78 12.77 1.90
CA THR A 202 25.67 13.72 1.24
C THR A 202 24.89 14.57 0.22
N GLU A 203 25.36 15.80 -0.08
CA GLU A 203 24.70 16.63 -1.08
C GLU A 203 24.66 15.95 -2.46
N ALA A 204 25.76 15.30 -2.85
CA ALA A 204 25.83 14.58 -4.12
C ALA A 204 24.78 13.46 -4.22
N ASP A 205 24.63 12.68 -3.15
CA ASP A 205 23.62 11.62 -3.10
C ASP A 205 22.21 12.22 -3.09
N TYR A 206 21.96 13.26 -2.27
CA TYR A 206 20.64 13.88 -2.17
C TYR A 206 20.12 14.40 -3.50
N VAL A 207 20.99 15.02 -4.31
CA VAL A 207 20.64 15.48 -5.67
C VAL A 207 20.17 14.31 -6.55
N ILE A 208 20.81 13.13 -6.42
CA ILE A 208 20.39 11.93 -7.14
C ILE A 208 19.03 11.43 -6.61
N LEU A 209 18.86 11.38 -5.28
CA LEU A 209 17.58 10.96 -4.68
C LEU A 209 16.44 11.86 -5.15
N GLU A 210 16.64 13.17 -5.15
CA GLU A 210 15.63 14.14 -5.61
C GLU A 210 15.30 13.95 -7.10
N LYS A 211 16.31 13.80 -7.96
CA LYS A 211 16.14 13.54 -9.38
C LYS A 211 15.33 12.24 -9.62
N TYR A 212 15.69 11.16 -8.93
CA TYR A 212 15.00 9.88 -9.03
C TYR A 212 13.56 9.97 -8.53
N THR A 213 13.34 10.63 -7.39
CA THR A 213 12.00 10.85 -6.82
C THR A 213 11.08 11.55 -7.81
N ARG A 214 11.53 12.62 -8.47
CA ARG A 214 10.74 13.36 -9.46
C ARG A 214 10.46 12.51 -10.70
N ALA A 215 11.44 11.79 -11.20
CA ALA A 215 11.30 10.97 -12.39
C ALA A 215 10.36 9.77 -12.17
N LEU A 216 10.46 9.11 -11.01
CA LEU A 216 9.54 8.03 -10.62
C LEU A 216 8.11 8.54 -10.43
N TYR A 217 7.94 9.70 -9.80
CA TYR A 217 6.63 10.31 -9.61
C TYR A 217 5.99 10.69 -10.95
N GLN A 218 6.74 11.26 -11.87
CA GLN A 218 6.29 11.59 -13.21
C GLN A 218 5.78 10.35 -13.95
N ARG A 219 6.59 9.27 -14.00
CA ARG A 219 6.19 8.00 -14.62
C ARG A 219 4.98 7.38 -13.93
N GLY A 220 4.93 7.40 -12.59
CA GLY A 220 3.78 6.93 -11.82
C GLY A 220 2.51 7.72 -12.13
N THR A 221 2.61 9.03 -12.29
CA THR A 221 1.50 9.90 -12.67
C THR A 221 0.98 9.58 -14.08
N GLU A 222 1.88 9.36 -15.06
CA GLU A 222 1.53 8.98 -16.42
C GLU A 222 0.80 7.62 -16.46
N ILE A 223 1.30 6.64 -15.73
CA ILE A 223 0.67 5.33 -15.64
C ILE A 223 -0.71 5.45 -14.96
N ALA A 224 -0.80 6.16 -13.83
CA ALA A 224 -2.07 6.39 -13.14
C ALA A 224 -3.09 7.07 -14.05
N ALA A 225 -2.70 8.11 -14.77
CA ALA A 225 -3.57 8.83 -15.70
C ALA A 225 -4.10 7.91 -16.82
N SER A 226 -3.28 7.01 -17.35
CA SER A 226 -3.71 6.02 -18.34
C SER A 226 -4.76 5.03 -17.83
N ARG A 227 -4.92 4.96 -16.49
CA ARG A 227 -5.89 4.11 -15.76
C ARG A 227 -7.09 4.91 -15.22
N GLY A 228 -7.22 6.19 -15.57
CA GLY A 228 -8.25 7.06 -15.01
C GLY A 228 -8.03 7.41 -13.54
N LEU A 229 -6.78 7.33 -13.06
CA LEU A 229 -6.38 7.64 -11.71
C LEU A 229 -5.49 8.88 -11.66
N ILE A 230 -5.46 9.52 -10.51
CA ILE A 230 -4.55 10.60 -10.15
C ILE A 230 -3.63 10.06 -9.05
N LEU A 231 -2.31 10.06 -9.28
CA LEU A 231 -1.33 9.79 -8.21
C LEU A 231 -1.15 11.06 -7.38
N VAL A 232 -1.66 11.03 -6.17
CA VAL A 232 -1.74 12.19 -5.26
C VAL A 232 -0.41 12.46 -4.58
N ASP A 233 0.09 11.47 -3.91
CA ASP A 233 1.38 11.45 -3.21
C ASP A 233 1.92 10.02 -3.12
N THR A 234 3.21 9.93 -2.90
CA THR A 234 3.90 8.65 -2.67
C THR A 234 5.20 8.87 -1.91
N LYS A 235 5.74 7.80 -1.33
CA LYS A 235 7.07 7.79 -0.74
C LYS A 235 7.96 6.77 -1.46
N TYR A 236 9.23 7.10 -1.55
CA TYR A 236 10.27 6.20 -2.07
C TYR A 236 11.38 6.03 -1.04
N GLU A 237 11.94 4.83 -1.03
CA GLU A 237 13.15 4.52 -0.27
C GLU A 237 14.26 4.16 -1.24
N PHE A 238 15.47 4.62 -0.95
CA PHE A 238 16.65 4.34 -1.76
C PHE A 238 17.74 3.74 -0.90
N GLY A 239 18.64 3.00 -1.54
CA GLY A 239 19.81 2.43 -0.90
C GLY A 239 20.99 2.41 -1.84
N LYS A 240 22.16 2.11 -1.30
CA LYS A 240 23.39 1.86 -2.07
C LYS A 240 23.67 0.39 -2.15
N THR A 241 23.99 -0.09 -3.33
CA THR A 241 24.55 -1.40 -3.55
C THR A 241 26.00 -1.47 -3.07
N LYS A 242 26.61 -2.64 -3.00
CA LYS A 242 28.00 -2.82 -2.57
C LYS A 242 29.03 -2.06 -3.41
N ASP A 243 28.71 -1.84 -4.68
CA ASP A 243 29.52 -1.06 -5.64
C ASP A 243 29.19 0.44 -5.64
N GLY A 244 28.31 0.89 -4.72
CA GLY A 244 28.00 2.30 -4.51
C GLY A 244 26.90 2.85 -5.43
N GLN A 245 26.25 2.02 -6.24
CA GLN A 245 25.14 2.47 -7.07
C GLN A 245 23.91 2.78 -6.19
N ILE A 246 23.28 3.92 -6.43
CA ILE A 246 22.02 4.28 -5.79
C ILE A 246 20.87 3.60 -6.54
N VAL A 247 20.06 2.85 -5.82
CA VAL A 247 18.94 2.07 -6.34
C VAL A 247 17.66 2.32 -5.54
N LEU A 248 16.51 2.17 -6.18
CA LEU A 248 15.22 2.11 -5.49
C LEU A 248 15.14 0.80 -4.72
N ILE A 249 14.72 0.87 -3.46
CA ILE A 249 14.52 -0.30 -2.58
C ILE A 249 13.09 -0.34 -2.04
N ASP A 250 12.77 -1.39 -1.31
CA ASP A 250 11.49 -1.66 -0.63
C ASP A 250 10.32 -1.77 -1.62
N GLU A 251 9.46 -0.78 -1.70
CA GLU A 251 8.25 -0.79 -2.53
C GLU A 251 8.08 0.49 -3.34
N ILE A 252 7.24 0.42 -4.35
CA ILE A 252 6.90 1.55 -5.21
C ILE A 252 5.42 1.50 -5.59
N HIS A 253 4.72 2.64 -5.47
CA HIS A 253 3.35 2.87 -5.94
C HIS A 253 2.29 1.92 -5.40
N THR A 254 2.55 1.24 -4.27
CA THR A 254 1.55 0.39 -3.62
C THR A 254 0.51 1.23 -2.86
N PRO A 255 -0.66 0.67 -2.55
CA PRO A 255 -1.65 1.35 -1.72
C PRO A 255 -1.18 1.71 -0.30
N ASP A 256 -0.10 1.09 0.18
CA ASP A 256 0.49 1.36 1.49
C ASP A 256 1.45 2.55 1.44
N SER A 257 2.14 2.77 0.33
CA SER A 257 3.10 3.87 0.12
C SER A 257 2.53 5.05 -0.67
N SER A 258 1.38 4.89 -1.34
CA SER A 258 0.83 5.87 -2.27
C SER A 258 -0.66 6.11 -2.04
N ARG A 259 -1.12 7.29 -2.44
CA ARG A 259 -2.53 7.66 -2.49
C ARG A 259 -2.93 7.95 -3.92
N TYR A 260 -4.10 7.44 -4.31
CA TYR A 260 -4.70 7.73 -5.62
C TYR A 260 -6.10 8.28 -5.44
N PHE A 261 -6.50 9.19 -6.34
CA PHE A 261 -7.89 9.55 -6.56
C PHE A 261 -8.39 8.99 -7.88
N TYR A 262 -9.69 8.76 -7.99
CA TYR A 262 -10.31 8.59 -9.30
C TYR A 262 -10.34 9.92 -10.02
N ALA A 263 -9.85 9.96 -11.27
CA ALA A 263 -9.84 11.17 -12.09
C ALA A 263 -11.26 11.61 -12.45
N GLU A 264 -12.15 10.64 -12.69
CA GLU A 264 -13.56 10.90 -12.96
C GLU A 264 -14.22 11.61 -11.76
N GLY A 265 -14.81 12.77 -12.01
CA GLY A 265 -15.49 13.59 -11.01
C GLY A 265 -14.57 14.27 -10.00
N TYR A 266 -13.23 14.19 -10.12
CA TYR A 266 -12.31 14.87 -9.22
C TYR A 266 -12.59 16.39 -9.15
N GLN A 267 -12.64 17.06 -10.31
CA GLN A 267 -12.83 18.50 -10.35
C GLN A 267 -14.21 18.93 -9.84
N GLU A 268 -15.25 18.14 -10.13
CA GLU A 268 -16.60 18.42 -9.65
C GLU A 268 -16.67 18.35 -8.12
N ARG A 269 -16.14 17.26 -7.53
CA ARG A 269 -16.06 17.11 -6.07
C ARG A 269 -15.23 18.22 -5.42
N GLN A 270 -14.12 18.61 -6.07
CA GLN A 270 -13.25 19.68 -5.55
C GLN A 270 -13.98 21.03 -5.57
N ASN A 271 -14.72 21.35 -6.62
CA ASN A 271 -15.50 22.57 -6.72
C ASN A 271 -16.65 22.63 -5.68
N ASN A 272 -17.26 21.49 -5.41
CA ASN A 272 -18.37 21.36 -4.44
C ASN A 272 -17.88 21.20 -2.99
N ASN A 273 -16.58 21.16 -2.71
CA ASN A 273 -15.96 20.82 -1.43
C ASN A 273 -16.43 19.44 -0.89
N GLU A 274 -16.61 18.49 -1.78
CA GLU A 274 -16.94 17.11 -1.47
C GLU A 274 -15.66 16.28 -1.29
N GLU A 275 -15.77 15.18 -0.54
CA GLU A 275 -14.67 14.25 -0.36
C GLU A 275 -14.25 13.60 -1.70
N GLN A 276 -12.94 13.48 -1.93
CA GLN A 276 -12.44 12.77 -3.10
C GLN A 276 -12.65 11.26 -2.99
N LYS A 277 -13.06 10.65 -4.09
CA LYS A 277 -13.10 9.20 -4.21
C LYS A 277 -11.67 8.69 -4.35
N GLN A 278 -11.19 7.94 -3.35
CA GLN A 278 -9.78 7.58 -3.26
C GLN A 278 -9.54 6.09 -3.19
N LEU A 279 -8.37 5.68 -3.68
CA LEU A 279 -7.80 4.35 -3.60
C LEU A 279 -6.51 4.43 -2.75
N SER A 280 -6.59 4.01 -1.51
CA SER A 280 -5.48 3.90 -0.56
C SER A 280 -5.98 3.20 0.70
N LYS A 281 -5.12 2.93 1.66
CA LYS A 281 -5.55 2.40 2.96
C LYS A 281 -6.31 3.42 3.85
N GLU A 282 -6.59 4.61 3.34
CA GLU A 282 -7.29 5.67 4.11
C GLU A 282 -8.70 5.24 4.55
N PHE A 283 -9.38 4.38 3.77
CA PHE A 283 -10.67 3.84 4.18
C PHE A 283 -10.60 3.01 5.47
N VAL A 284 -9.48 2.33 5.72
CA VAL A 284 -9.25 1.61 6.99
C VAL A 284 -9.01 2.61 8.13
N ARG A 285 -8.18 3.65 7.88
CA ARG A 285 -7.92 4.68 8.88
C ARG A 285 -9.21 5.40 9.28
N ARG A 286 -10.05 5.72 8.31
CA ARG A 286 -11.34 6.37 8.54
C ARG A 286 -12.25 5.50 9.39
N TRP A 287 -12.38 4.21 9.05
CA TRP A 287 -13.13 3.26 9.84
C TRP A 287 -12.60 3.15 11.28
N LEU A 288 -11.28 3.13 11.48
CA LEU A 288 -10.66 3.12 12.80
C LEU A 288 -11.03 4.37 13.60
N ILE A 289 -10.96 5.56 12.98
CA ILE A 289 -11.32 6.84 13.59
C ILE A 289 -12.80 6.86 14.02
N GLU A 290 -13.70 6.43 13.13
CA GLU A 290 -15.14 6.33 13.38
C GLU A 290 -15.47 5.37 14.54
N ASN A 291 -14.62 4.37 14.75
CA ASN A 291 -14.71 3.42 15.87
C ASN A 291 -13.82 3.80 17.06
N GLY A 292 -13.36 5.05 17.14
CA GLY A 292 -12.68 5.62 18.33
C GLY A 292 -11.19 5.29 18.43
N PHE A 293 -10.52 4.83 17.35
CA PHE A 293 -9.12 4.48 17.37
C PHE A 293 -8.29 5.37 16.42
N GLN A 294 -7.24 5.99 16.97
CA GLN A 294 -6.28 6.83 16.24
C GLN A 294 -4.82 6.52 16.63
N GLY A 295 -4.57 5.38 17.26
CA GLY A 295 -3.23 5.00 17.72
C GLY A 295 -2.76 5.73 18.98
N LYS A 296 -3.66 6.47 19.69
CA LYS A 296 -3.29 7.19 20.90
C LYS A 296 -3.27 6.26 22.12
N GLU A 297 -2.45 6.62 23.11
CA GLU A 297 -2.36 5.87 24.36
C GLU A 297 -3.72 5.69 25.03
N GLY A 298 -4.00 4.49 25.53
CA GLY A 298 -5.27 4.12 26.17
C GLY A 298 -6.41 3.76 25.24
N GLN A 299 -6.27 3.95 23.91
CA GLN A 299 -7.27 3.53 22.95
C GLN A 299 -7.18 2.02 22.67
N GLN A 300 -8.33 1.38 22.46
CA GLN A 300 -8.41 -0.01 22.08
C GLN A 300 -8.72 -0.15 20.59
N ILE A 301 -8.04 -1.08 19.92
CA ILE A 301 -8.32 -1.41 18.53
C ILE A 301 -9.73 -2.01 18.46
N PRO A 302 -10.61 -1.48 17.60
CA PRO A 302 -11.97 -2.00 17.45
C PRO A 302 -11.94 -3.44 16.91
N ASN A 303 -12.97 -4.22 17.25
CA ASN A 303 -13.09 -5.59 16.77
C ASN A 303 -13.32 -5.61 15.26
N MET A 304 -12.36 -6.17 14.53
CA MET A 304 -12.48 -6.39 13.09
C MET A 304 -13.28 -7.67 12.85
N THR A 305 -14.56 -7.52 12.44
CA THR A 305 -15.38 -8.70 12.09
C THR A 305 -14.89 -9.36 10.80
N ASP A 306 -15.27 -10.60 10.56
CA ASP A 306 -14.85 -11.32 9.37
C ASP A 306 -15.43 -10.67 8.09
N GLU A 307 -16.65 -10.13 8.16
CA GLU A 307 -17.28 -9.36 7.07
C GLU A 307 -16.50 -8.07 6.76
N TYR A 308 -15.99 -7.39 7.80
CA TYR A 308 -15.17 -6.21 7.60
C TYR A 308 -13.82 -6.56 6.95
N ILE A 309 -13.18 -7.65 7.38
CA ILE A 309 -11.92 -8.14 6.81
C ILE A 309 -12.11 -8.51 5.32
N GLU A 310 -13.22 -9.17 4.98
CA GLU A 310 -13.56 -9.49 3.60
C GLU A 310 -13.73 -8.20 2.77
N THR A 311 -14.47 -7.22 3.28
CA THR A 311 -14.61 -5.91 2.64
C THR A 311 -13.26 -5.23 2.42
N VAL A 312 -12.35 -5.27 3.40
CA VAL A 312 -11.00 -4.72 3.26
C VAL A 312 -10.22 -5.47 2.19
N SER A 313 -10.27 -6.81 2.17
CA SER A 313 -9.62 -7.63 1.15
C SER A 313 -10.12 -7.29 -0.26
N GLU A 314 -11.44 -7.19 -0.46
CA GLU A 314 -12.05 -6.80 -1.74
C GLU A 314 -11.59 -5.41 -2.19
N ARG A 315 -11.45 -4.46 -1.25
CA ARG A 315 -10.91 -3.14 -1.55
C ARG A 315 -9.45 -3.18 -2.00
N TYR A 316 -8.62 -4.03 -1.41
CA TYR A 316 -7.25 -4.21 -1.87
C TYR A 316 -7.19 -4.85 -3.27
N ILE A 317 -8.10 -5.78 -3.57
CA ILE A 317 -8.24 -6.35 -4.92
C ILE A 317 -8.68 -5.27 -5.92
N GLU A 318 -9.69 -4.46 -5.59
CA GLU A 318 -10.11 -3.31 -6.41
C GLU A 318 -8.95 -2.35 -6.65
N LEU A 319 -8.13 -2.07 -5.63
CA LEU A 319 -6.92 -1.26 -5.74
C LEU A 319 -5.94 -1.84 -6.75
N PHE A 320 -5.64 -3.15 -6.65
CA PHE A 320 -4.76 -3.84 -7.58
C PHE A 320 -5.27 -3.72 -9.02
N GLU A 321 -6.53 -4.06 -9.27
CA GLU A 321 -7.12 -4.10 -10.61
C GLU A 321 -7.15 -2.71 -11.25
N ASN A 322 -7.43 -1.66 -10.47
CA ASN A 322 -7.41 -0.28 -11.00
C ASN A 322 -5.98 0.24 -11.24
N ILE A 323 -5.04 -0.03 -10.33
CA ILE A 323 -3.66 0.47 -10.44
C ILE A 323 -2.89 -0.29 -11.54
N ILE A 324 -3.02 -1.60 -11.61
CA ILE A 324 -2.32 -2.43 -12.59
C ILE A 324 -3.08 -2.50 -13.93
N GLY A 325 -4.42 -2.44 -13.89
CA GLY A 325 -5.28 -2.58 -15.06
C GLY A 325 -5.43 -4.01 -15.56
N GLU A 326 -5.17 -4.98 -14.70
CA GLU A 326 -5.29 -6.42 -14.95
C GLU A 326 -6.14 -7.05 -13.84
N SER A 327 -6.91 -8.10 -14.14
CA SER A 327 -7.67 -8.82 -13.12
C SER A 327 -6.74 -9.52 -12.12
N PHE A 328 -7.09 -9.43 -10.85
CA PHE A 328 -6.30 -10.05 -9.79
C PHE A 328 -6.47 -11.57 -9.77
N VAL A 329 -5.36 -12.29 -9.91
CA VAL A 329 -5.35 -13.75 -9.84
C VAL A 329 -4.98 -14.17 -8.41
N LYS A 330 -5.98 -14.67 -7.67
CA LYS A 330 -5.80 -15.14 -6.30
C LYS A 330 -4.89 -16.37 -6.26
N ALA A 331 -3.80 -16.28 -5.51
CA ALA A 331 -2.96 -17.45 -5.22
C ALA A 331 -3.68 -18.40 -4.23
N ASP A 332 -3.25 -19.67 -4.20
CA ASP A 332 -3.74 -20.62 -3.20
C ASP A 332 -3.29 -20.18 -1.79
N ILE A 333 -4.26 -19.98 -0.91
CA ILE A 333 -4.05 -19.58 0.49
C ILE A 333 -4.26 -20.73 1.49
N THR A 334 -4.47 -21.96 1.02
CA THR A 334 -4.72 -23.12 1.89
C THR A 334 -3.53 -23.39 2.82
N ASN A 335 -2.30 -23.37 2.25
CA ASN A 335 -1.03 -23.56 2.96
C ASN A 335 -0.01 -22.50 2.53
N ILE A 336 -0.26 -21.24 2.86
CA ILE A 336 0.54 -20.10 2.37
C ILE A 336 2.02 -20.26 2.75
N GLN A 337 2.34 -20.64 3.99
CA GLN A 337 3.72 -20.80 4.45
C GLN A 337 4.45 -21.87 3.65
N GLU A 338 3.87 -23.05 3.50
CA GLU A 338 4.46 -24.15 2.74
C GLU A 338 4.67 -23.78 1.26
N ARG A 339 3.70 -23.09 0.66
CA ARG A 339 3.82 -22.57 -0.71
C ARG A 339 5.01 -21.64 -0.87
N ILE A 340 5.13 -20.65 0.02
CA ILE A 340 6.23 -19.67 0.01
C ILE A 340 7.56 -20.38 0.20
N GLU A 341 7.69 -21.21 1.24
CA GLU A 341 8.93 -21.92 1.55
C GLU A 341 9.39 -22.76 0.36
N LYS A 342 8.49 -23.57 -0.21
CA LYS A 342 8.78 -24.41 -1.38
C LYS A 342 9.24 -23.60 -2.60
N ASN A 343 8.57 -22.47 -2.88
CA ASN A 343 8.90 -21.64 -4.04
C ASN A 343 10.24 -20.93 -3.86
N VAL A 344 10.52 -20.43 -2.66
CA VAL A 344 11.80 -19.79 -2.33
C VAL A 344 12.95 -20.81 -2.33
N MET A 345 12.75 -21.99 -1.72
CA MET A 345 13.76 -23.05 -1.72
C MET A 345 14.14 -23.45 -3.15
N ARG A 346 13.14 -23.69 -4.01
CA ARG A 346 13.38 -24.00 -5.43
C ARG A 346 14.18 -22.89 -6.14
N TYR A 347 13.90 -21.64 -5.85
CA TYR A 347 14.65 -20.52 -6.39
C TYR A 347 16.12 -20.55 -5.94
N LEU A 348 16.36 -20.76 -4.64
CA LEU A 348 17.72 -20.80 -4.08
C LEU A 348 18.55 -22.00 -4.58
N GLU A 349 17.90 -23.14 -4.83
CA GLU A 349 18.55 -24.34 -5.38
C GLU A 349 18.98 -24.19 -6.87
N ASN A 350 18.29 -23.35 -7.62
CA ASN A 350 18.54 -23.15 -9.06
C ASN A 350 19.39 -21.91 -9.37
N ARG A 351 19.89 -21.23 -8.36
CA ARG A 351 20.76 -20.07 -8.50
C ARG A 351 22.24 -20.48 -8.47
#